data_d41bbbaf24107bbe27429a339c775a0f
#
_entry.id   d41bbbaf24107bbe27429a339c775a0f
#
_cell.length_a   1.000
_cell.length_b   1.000
_cell.length_c   1.000
_cell.angle_alpha   90.00
_cell.angle_beta   90.00
_cell.angle_gamma   90.00
#
_symmetry.space_group_name_H-M   'P 1'
#
loop_
_entity.id
_entity.type
_entity.pdbx_description
1 polymer ?
#
loop_
_entity_poly.entity_id
_entity_poly.type
_entity_poly.pdbx_seq_one_letter_code
_entity_poly.pdbx_strand_id
1 'polypeptide(L)'
;MVNKDKVQKIFDDMLISKNKYNVITEESAKEILTEYGIKVPRYSLVSNPEEAVEKSKDLGFPLVAKIVSPQILHKTDVQGVKVGLNSPADVHETFNHMYKRLSNQSNIKGILLEKMVPSGIELIIGLQNDPQFGPVIMVGLGGIYTEIFKDVAFRMLPITKQDAIEMLEDLKGKQILKGFRGAERIDVENMLSHALVNIGNLGTDTARYYESIDFNPVLVYSNDYCIVDAKIILREKPNANVISDAQPDSNYIDIFFNAKSVALIGASPESGKIGNSVLESLVKHEYKGKVFPVNAKGYAEILGTRAYKSLDDINEQIDIVVVTVDLKFVPDLLKSCGRKGIHNMVIISGGGKELGGERADIEQQIKD
;
A
#
# COMPACT_ATOMS: atom_id res chain seq x y z
N MET A 1 -11.33 -20.10 9.09
CA MET A 1 -10.03 -19.70 9.68
C MET A 1 -9.01 -19.74 8.55
N VAL A 2 -8.24 -18.68 8.35
CA VAL A 2 -7.25 -18.59 7.25
C VAL A 2 -6.17 -19.66 7.44
N ASN A 3 -5.86 -20.40 6.38
CA ASN A 3 -4.74 -21.34 6.41
C ASN A 3 -3.44 -20.60 6.03
N LYS A 4 -2.83 -19.94 7.02
CA LYS A 4 -1.62 -19.12 6.82
C LYS A 4 -0.44 -19.95 6.31
N ASP A 5 -0.30 -21.21 6.73
CA ASP A 5 0.79 -22.10 6.30
C ASP A 5 0.69 -22.41 4.80
N LYS A 6 -0.53 -22.63 4.30
CA LYS A 6 -0.77 -22.83 2.86
C LYS A 6 -0.43 -21.60 2.05
N VAL A 7 -0.86 -20.42 2.51
CA VAL A 7 -0.56 -19.15 1.85
C VAL A 7 0.95 -18.89 1.84
N GLN A 8 1.62 -19.07 2.97
CA GLN A 8 3.07 -18.92 3.07
C GLN A 8 3.78 -19.84 2.08
N LYS A 9 3.37 -21.11 2.02
CA LYS A 9 3.96 -22.08 1.09
C LYS A 9 3.84 -21.64 -0.37
N ILE A 10 2.68 -21.08 -0.78
CA ILE A 10 2.51 -20.58 -2.16
C ILE A 10 3.51 -19.46 -2.44
N PHE A 11 3.70 -18.51 -1.52
CA PHE A 11 4.68 -17.45 -1.68
C PHE A 11 6.12 -17.98 -1.75
N ASP A 12 6.48 -18.88 -0.85
CA ASP A 12 7.84 -19.47 -0.78
C ASP A 12 8.17 -20.27 -2.05
N ASP A 13 7.22 -21.09 -2.55
CA ASP A 13 7.39 -21.84 -3.79
C ASP A 13 7.58 -20.92 -5.00
N MET A 14 6.87 -19.78 -5.04
CA MET A 14 7.02 -18.79 -6.12
C MET A 14 8.34 -18.03 -6.04
N LEU A 15 8.84 -17.70 -4.85
CA LEU A 15 10.16 -17.09 -4.66
C LEU A 15 11.30 -18.05 -5.08
N ILE A 16 11.17 -19.34 -4.75
CA ILE A 16 12.15 -20.38 -5.13
C ILE A 16 12.21 -20.56 -6.65
N SER A 17 11.06 -20.49 -7.32
CA SER A 17 10.96 -20.68 -8.78
C SER A 17 11.73 -19.62 -9.59
N LYS A 18 12.21 -18.54 -8.96
CA LYS A 18 12.94 -17.40 -9.57
C LYS A 18 12.34 -16.98 -10.91
N ASN A 19 11.02 -16.82 -10.92
CA ASN A 19 10.35 -16.28 -12.09
C ASN A 19 10.96 -14.90 -12.42
N LYS A 20 11.47 -14.74 -13.63
CA LYS A 20 12.15 -13.52 -14.12
C LYS A 20 11.35 -12.23 -13.88
N TYR A 21 10.04 -12.36 -13.70
CA TYR A 21 9.12 -11.22 -13.56
C TYR A 21 8.62 -11.00 -12.13
N ASN A 22 9.02 -11.86 -11.16
CA ASN A 22 8.58 -11.78 -9.76
C ASN A 22 7.04 -11.65 -9.61
N VAL A 23 6.26 -12.32 -10.46
CA VAL A 23 4.79 -12.25 -10.47
C VAL A 23 4.19 -13.60 -10.13
N ILE A 24 3.22 -13.62 -9.22
CA ILE A 24 2.39 -14.79 -8.93
C ILE A 24 1.40 -14.99 -10.08
N THR A 25 1.21 -16.24 -10.51
CA THR A 25 0.19 -16.56 -11.53
C THR A 25 -1.22 -16.28 -11.00
N GLU A 26 -2.15 -15.93 -11.89
CA GLU A 26 -3.52 -15.56 -11.50
C GLU A 26 -4.24 -16.68 -10.73
N GLU A 27 -4.03 -17.93 -11.11
CA GLU A 27 -4.55 -19.10 -10.40
C GLU A 27 -4.08 -19.12 -8.94
N SER A 28 -2.76 -19.03 -8.72
CA SER A 28 -2.19 -19.01 -7.36
C SER A 28 -2.63 -17.78 -6.58
N ALA A 29 -2.78 -16.63 -7.23
CA ALA A 29 -3.34 -15.44 -6.60
C ALA A 29 -4.78 -15.67 -6.11
N LYS A 30 -5.63 -16.28 -6.93
CA LYS A 30 -7.02 -16.63 -6.56
C LYS A 30 -7.09 -17.66 -5.45
N GLU A 31 -6.15 -18.60 -5.41
CA GLU A 31 -6.05 -19.56 -4.31
C GLU A 31 -5.74 -18.83 -2.99
N ILE A 32 -4.78 -17.91 -2.98
CA ILE A 32 -4.47 -17.06 -1.83
C ILE A 32 -5.71 -16.26 -1.40
N LEU A 33 -6.41 -15.61 -2.33
CA LEU A 33 -7.61 -14.82 -2.04
C LEU A 33 -8.71 -15.67 -1.37
N THR A 34 -8.92 -16.87 -1.88
CA THR A 34 -9.93 -17.79 -1.33
C THR A 34 -9.65 -18.17 0.12
N GLU A 35 -8.39 -18.34 0.52
CA GLU A 35 -8.01 -18.62 1.91
C GLU A 35 -8.39 -17.47 2.85
N TYR A 36 -8.38 -16.23 2.38
CA TYR A 36 -8.83 -15.06 3.15
C TYR A 36 -10.34 -14.79 3.05
N GLY A 37 -11.11 -15.71 2.45
CA GLY A 37 -12.55 -15.54 2.25
C GLY A 37 -12.90 -14.42 1.26
N ILE A 38 -11.96 -14.04 0.41
CA ILE A 38 -12.13 -13.04 -0.63
C ILE A 38 -12.74 -13.72 -1.85
N LYS A 39 -13.82 -13.15 -2.36
CA LYS A 39 -14.60 -13.76 -3.43
C LYS A 39 -13.95 -13.57 -4.79
N VAL A 40 -13.76 -14.69 -5.49
CA VAL A 40 -13.28 -14.78 -6.88
C VAL A 40 -14.25 -15.62 -7.72
N PRO A 41 -14.27 -15.49 -9.05
CA PRO A 41 -15.06 -16.38 -9.89
C PRO A 41 -14.68 -17.84 -9.67
N ARG A 42 -15.61 -18.78 -9.81
CA ARG A 42 -15.26 -20.20 -9.89
C ARG A 42 -14.37 -20.41 -11.10
N TYR A 43 -13.28 -21.13 -10.93
CA TYR A 43 -12.26 -21.31 -11.96
C TYR A 43 -11.70 -22.73 -11.99
N SER A 44 -11.05 -23.06 -13.09
CA SER A 44 -10.26 -24.29 -13.24
C SER A 44 -9.08 -24.01 -14.17
N LEU A 45 -7.88 -24.38 -13.76
CA LEU A 45 -6.72 -24.38 -14.65
C LEU A 45 -6.73 -25.69 -15.44
N VAL A 46 -6.59 -25.60 -16.77
CA VAL A 46 -6.64 -26.72 -17.69
C VAL A 46 -5.42 -26.71 -18.61
N SER A 47 -4.90 -27.90 -18.93
CA SER A 47 -3.64 -28.08 -19.65
C SER A 47 -3.82 -28.61 -21.08
N ASN A 48 -4.99 -29.12 -21.41
CA ASN A 48 -5.34 -29.64 -22.73
C ASN A 48 -6.81 -29.36 -23.08
N PRO A 49 -7.19 -29.43 -24.37
CA PRO A 49 -8.54 -29.07 -24.80
C PRO A 49 -9.62 -30.03 -24.31
N GLU A 50 -9.32 -31.32 -24.10
CA GLU A 50 -10.26 -32.32 -23.61
C GLU A 50 -10.64 -32.03 -22.15
N GLU A 51 -9.63 -31.76 -21.30
CA GLU A 51 -9.80 -31.31 -19.92
C GLU A 51 -10.60 -30.01 -19.87
N ALA A 52 -10.30 -29.07 -20.78
CA ALA A 52 -10.99 -27.79 -20.85
C ALA A 52 -12.51 -27.99 -21.13
N VAL A 53 -12.84 -28.87 -22.03
CA VAL A 53 -14.24 -29.22 -22.34
C VAL A 53 -14.93 -29.90 -21.14
N GLU A 54 -14.26 -30.79 -20.44
CA GLU A 54 -14.80 -31.45 -19.25
C GLU A 54 -15.09 -30.43 -18.14
N LYS A 55 -14.08 -29.64 -17.75
CA LYS A 55 -14.19 -28.63 -16.70
C LYS A 55 -15.17 -27.52 -17.01
N SER A 56 -15.33 -27.17 -18.29
CA SER A 56 -16.33 -26.17 -18.70
C SER A 56 -17.78 -26.56 -18.36
N LYS A 57 -18.10 -27.85 -18.36
CA LYS A 57 -19.43 -28.34 -17.97
C LYS A 57 -19.68 -28.16 -16.48
N ASP A 58 -18.67 -28.41 -15.66
CA ASP A 58 -18.75 -28.26 -14.21
C ASP A 58 -18.87 -26.78 -13.79
N LEU A 59 -18.15 -25.88 -14.50
CA LEU A 59 -18.20 -24.44 -14.25
C LEU A 59 -19.51 -23.81 -14.72
N GLY A 60 -20.11 -24.35 -15.81
CA GLY A 60 -21.32 -23.82 -16.43
C GLY A 60 -21.06 -22.54 -17.24
N PHE A 61 -21.84 -22.34 -18.29
CA PHE A 61 -21.68 -21.21 -19.23
C PHE A 61 -22.45 -19.96 -18.79
N PRO A 62 -22.08 -18.76 -19.27
CA PRO A 62 -20.92 -18.46 -20.10
C PRO A 62 -19.61 -18.48 -19.30
N LEU A 63 -18.47 -18.63 -20.01
CA LEU A 63 -17.12 -18.70 -19.43
C LEU A 63 -16.20 -17.62 -20.02
N VAL A 64 -15.11 -17.39 -19.31
CA VAL A 64 -13.93 -16.63 -19.75
C VAL A 64 -12.72 -17.56 -19.77
N ALA A 65 -11.92 -17.50 -20.82
CA ALA A 65 -10.65 -18.19 -20.91
C ALA A 65 -9.51 -17.18 -20.81
N LYS A 66 -8.52 -17.43 -19.94
CA LYS A 66 -7.35 -16.59 -19.74
C LYS A 66 -6.08 -17.44 -19.83
N ILE A 67 -5.08 -16.98 -20.59
CA ILE A 67 -3.78 -17.64 -20.64
C ILE A 67 -3.05 -17.49 -19.30
N VAL A 68 -2.42 -18.57 -18.84
CA VAL A 68 -1.57 -18.56 -17.64
C VAL A 68 -0.13 -18.79 -18.03
N SER A 69 0.66 -17.74 -17.89
CA SER A 69 2.11 -17.76 -18.14
C SER A 69 2.80 -16.78 -17.22
N PRO A 70 3.92 -17.16 -16.58
CA PRO A 70 4.72 -16.24 -15.80
C PRO A 70 5.39 -15.14 -16.64
N GLN A 71 5.40 -15.27 -17.96
CA GLN A 71 6.04 -14.33 -18.89
C GLN A 71 5.05 -13.32 -19.50
N ILE A 72 3.75 -13.56 -19.38
CA ILE A 72 2.70 -12.71 -19.96
C ILE A 72 2.05 -11.90 -18.83
N LEU A 73 2.47 -10.64 -18.68
CA LEU A 73 1.96 -9.72 -17.66
C LEU A 73 0.65 -9.06 -18.06
N HIS A 74 0.52 -8.71 -19.34
CA HIS A 74 -0.67 -8.06 -19.91
C HIS A 74 -1.32 -9.01 -20.92
N LYS A 75 -2.25 -9.82 -20.42
CA LYS A 75 -2.93 -10.88 -21.20
C LYS A 75 -3.72 -10.30 -22.37
N THR A 76 -4.32 -9.13 -22.17
CA THR A 76 -5.14 -8.46 -23.20
C THR A 76 -4.31 -8.06 -24.43
N ASP A 77 -3.10 -7.56 -24.23
CA ASP A 77 -2.21 -7.08 -25.30
C ASP A 77 -1.81 -8.21 -26.27
N VAL A 78 -1.70 -9.43 -25.72
CA VAL A 78 -1.41 -10.63 -26.50
C VAL A 78 -2.67 -11.42 -26.87
N GLN A 79 -3.86 -10.82 -26.73
CA GLN A 79 -5.14 -11.49 -26.92
C GLN A 79 -5.23 -12.81 -26.11
N GLY A 80 -4.65 -12.84 -24.92
CA GLY A 80 -4.63 -13.97 -24.00
C GLY A 80 -5.89 -14.08 -23.13
N VAL A 81 -6.93 -13.30 -23.43
CA VAL A 81 -8.25 -13.34 -22.78
C VAL A 81 -9.35 -13.48 -23.84
N LYS A 82 -10.28 -14.40 -23.63
CA LYS A 82 -11.48 -14.57 -24.43
C LYS A 82 -12.70 -14.67 -23.52
N VAL A 83 -13.63 -13.74 -23.67
CA VAL A 83 -14.87 -13.68 -22.92
C VAL A 83 -16.04 -14.25 -23.71
N GLY A 84 -17.08 -14.68 -23.00
CA GLY A 84 -18.35 -15.07 -23.60
C GLY A 84 -18.32 -16.42 -24.32
N LEU A 85 -17.61 -17.41 -23.79
CA LEU A 85 -17.67 -18.78 -24.28
C LEU A 85 -18.97 -19.41 -23.80
N ASN A 86 -19.83 -19.80 -24.76
CA ASN A 86 -21.19 -20.24 -24.47
C ASN A 86 -21.39 -21.73 -24.62
N SER A 87 -20.40 -22.45 -25.15
CA SER A 87 -20.51 -23.89 -25.43
C SER A 87 -19.17 -24.61 -25.23
N PRO A 88 -19.19 -25.95 -25.03
CA PRO A 88 -17.98 -26.76 -25.03
C PRO A 88 -17.17 -26.66 -26.34
N ALA A 89 -17.85 -26.42 -27.47
CA ALA A 89 -17.17 -26.20 -28.75
C ALA A 89 -16.36 -24.90 -28.76
N ASP A 90 -16.92 -23.80 -28.23
CA ASP A 90 -16.22 -22.52 -28.11
C ASP A 90 -14.98 -22.68 -27.25
N VAL A 91 -15.07 -23.43 -26.14
CA VAL A 91 -13.95 -23.69 -25.22
C VAL A 91 -12.86 -24.47 -25.93
N HIS A 92 -13.19 -25.55 -26.64
CA HIS A 92 -12.22 -26.36 -27.38
C HIS A 92 -11.50 -25.54 -28.47
N GLU A 93 -12.25 -24.78 -29.27
CA GLU A 93 -11.67 -23.93 -30.31
C GLU A 93 -10.77 -22.86 -29.72
N THR A 94 -11.23 -22.15 -28.66
CA THR A 94 -10.49 -21.11 -28.00
C THR A 94 -9.20 -21.65 -27.39
N PHE A 95 -9.23 -22.80 -26.71
CA PHE A 95 -8.04 -23.43 -26.15
C PHE A 95 -6.98 -23.66 -27.24
N ASN A 96 -7.37 -24.34 -28.32
CA ASN A 96 -6.44 -24.64 -29.41
C ASN A 96 -5.88 -23.39 -30.08
N HIS A 97 -6.72 -22.37 -30.30
CA HIS A 97 -6.29 -21.11 -30.90
C HIS A 97 -5.27 -20.35 -30.00
N MET A 98 -5.60 -20.19 -28.70
CA MET A 98 -4.72 -19.51 -27.76
C MET A 98 -3.40 -20.26 -27.57
N TYR A 99 -3.47 -21.57 -27.35
CA TYR A 99 -2.30 -22.39 -27.09
C TYR A 99 -1.37 -22.41 -28.32
N LYS A 100 -1.89 -22.67 -29.51
CA LYS A 100 -1.09 -22.69 -30.75
C LYS A 100 -0.39 -21.37 -31.02
N ARG A 101 -1.02 -20.25 -30.70
CA ARG A 101 -0.47 -18.92 -30.95
C ARG A 101 0.62 -18.53 -29.97
N LEU A 102 0.47 -18.90 -28.70
CA LEU A 102 1.31 -18.39 -27.62
C LEU A 102 2.37 -19.38 -27.13
N SER A 103 2.23 -20.69 -27.37
CA SER A 103 3.14 -21.73 -26.92
C SER A 103 4.57 -21.57 -27.45
N ASN A 104 4.74 -21.00 -28.65
CA ASN A 104 6.04 -20.74 -29.24
C ASN A 104 6.74 -19.48 -28.69
N GLN A 105 6.00 -18.62 -27.97
CA GLN A 105 6.50 -17.31 -27.51
C GLN A 105 6.73 -17.26 -26.00
N SER A 106 6.09 -18.17 -25.24
CA SER A 106 6.05 -18.09 -23.79
C SER A 106 5.91 -19.49 -23.18
N ASN A 107 6.42 -19.63 -21.94
CA ASN A 107 6.18 -20.81 -21.14
C ASN A 107 4.74 -20.76 -20.59
N ILE A 108 3.81 -21.47 -21.26
CA ILE A 108 2.40 -21.53 -20.89
C ILE A 108 2.21 -22.66 -19.89
N LYS A 109 1.66 -22.34 -18.69
CA LYS A 109 1.23 -23.33 -17.70
C LYS A 109 -0.09 -23.98 -18.06
N GLY A 110 -0.97 -23.26 -18.73
CA GLY A 110 -2.32 -23.70 -19.11
C GLY A 110 -3.22 -22.52 -19.44
N ILE A 111 -4.52 -22.82 -19.52
CA ILE A 111 -5.58 -21.83 -19.66
C ILE A 111 -6.46 -21.88 -18.43
N LEU A 112 -6.70 -20.73 -17.81
CA LEU A 112 -7.63 -20.56 -16.70
C LEU A 112 -9.03 -20.35 -17.29
N LEU A 113 -9.92 -21.31 -17.06
CA LEU A 113 -11.34 -21.16 -17.35
C LEU A 113 -12.04 -20.61 -16.13
N GLU A 114 -12.83 -19.56 -16.30
CA GLU A 114 -13.54 -18.90 -15.22
C GLU A 114 -15.02 -18.76 -15.55
N LYS A 115 -15.87 -18.94 -14.53
CA LYS A 115 -17.27 -18.57 -14.66
C LYS A 115 -17.38 -17.07 -14.92
N MET A 116 -17.99 -16.69 -16.04
CA MET A 116 -18.26 -15.28 -16.32
C MET A 116 -19.22 -14.73 -15.27
N VAL A 117 -18.84 -13.62 -14.64
CA VAL A 117 -19.66 -12.91 -13.65
C VAL A 117 -20.45 -11.79 -14.34
N PRO A 118 -21.64 -11.43 -13.83
CA PRO A 118 -22.43 -10.32 -14.35
C PRO A 118 -21.66 -8.99 -14.29
N SER A 119 -22.04 -8.01 -15.08
CA SER A 119 -21.56 -6.65 -14.95
C SER A 119 -22.01 -6.05 -13.61
N GLY A 120 -21.18 -5.22 -13.02
CA GLY A 120 -21.43 -4.54 -11.76
C GLY A 120 -20.74 -3.18 -11.72
N ILE A 121 -20.78 -2.51 -10.59
CA ILE A 121 -19.95 -1.32 -10.36
C ILE A 121 -18.50 -1.79 -10.25
N GLU A 122 -17.63 -1.17 -11.04
CA GLU A 122 -16.20 -1.49 -11.01
C GLU A 122 -15.47 -0.68 -9.97
N LEU A 123 -14.75 -1.36 -9.09
CA LEU A 123 -13.76 -0.77 -8.20
C LEU A 123 -12.37 -1.27 -8.57
N ILE A 124 -11.38 -0.50 -8.18
CA ILE A 124 -9.97 -0.91 -8.12
C ILE A 124 -9.56 -0.94 -6.65
N ILE A 125 -8.91 -2.01 -6.25
CA ILE A 125 -8.33 -2.12 -4.90
C ILE A 125 -6.86 -2.51 -5.06
N GLY A 126 -5.97 -1.78 -4.40
CA GLY A 126 -4.54 -2.02 -4.44
C GLY A 126 -3.96 -2.19 -3.04
N LEU A 127 -2.94 -3.03 -2.93
CA LEU A 127 -2.08 -3.12 -1.77
C LEU A 127 -0.66 -2.79 -2.21
N GLN A 128 0.02 -1.93 -1.48
CA GLN A 128 1.39 -1.55 -1.76
C GLN A 128 2.20 -1.50 -0.47
N ASN A 129 3.43 -1.95 -0.53
CA ASN A 129 4.37 -1.74 0.56
C ASN A 129 5.11 -0.42 0.32
N ASP A 130 4.66 0.63 1.00
CA ASP A 130 5.35 1.91 0.99
C ASP A 130 6.67 1.80 1.79
N PRO A 131 7.80 2.32 1.28
CA PRO A 131 9.08 2.25 1.98
C PRO A 131 9.11 3.00 3.31
N GLN A 132 8.21 3.98 3.49
CA GLN A 132 8.16 4.87 4.64
C GLN A 132 7.03 4.49 5.60
N PHE A 133 5.84 4.18 5.06
CA PHE A 133 4.63 3.91 5.84
C PHE A 133 4.31 2.43 6.00
N GLY A 134 5.08 1.53 5.36
CA GLY A 134 4.76 0.09 5.39
C GLY A 134 3.60 -0.28 4.46
N PRO A 135 2.83 -1.33 4.77
CA PRO A 135 1.75 -1.77 3.90
C PRO A 135 0.57 -0.81 3.93
N VAL A 136 0.11 -0.44 2.73
CA VAL A 136 -1.00 0.50 2.49
C VAL A 136 -2.04 -0.17 1.61
N ILE A 137 -3.32 0.09 1.89
CA ILE A 137 -4.44 -0.26 1.03
C ILE A 137 -4.98 0.97 0.32
N MET A 138 -5.32 0.81 -0.96
CA MET A 138 -5.98 1.80 -1.80
C MET A 138 -7.31 1.24 -2.30
N VAL A 139 -8.34 2.07 -2.34
CA VAL A 139 -9.60 1.79 -3.05
C VAL A 139 -9.94 2.97 -3.96
N GLY A 140 -10.46 2.68 -5.15
CA GLY A 140 -10.92 3.69 -6.10
C GLY A 140 -12.08 3.18 -6.95
N LEU A 141 -12.79 4.11 -7.60
CA LEU A 141 -13.77 3.77 -8.62
C LEU A 141 -13.04 3.31 -9.87
N GLY A 142 -13.43 2.14 -10.41
CA GLY A 142 -12.81 1.54 -11.60
C GLY A 142 -13.15 2.24 -12.91
N GLY A 143 -12.61 1.69 -14.01
CA GLY A 143 -12.83 2.22 -15.36
C GLY A 143 -12.26 3.61 -15.56
N ILE A 144 -12.91 4.40 -16.41
CA ILE A 144 -12.49 5.78 -16.78
C ILE A 144 -12.38 6.74 -15.58
N TYR A 145 -13.06 6.46 -14.47
CA TYR A 145 -13.05 7.33 -13.29
C TYR A 145 -11.67 7.35 -12.62
N THR A 146 -10.99 6.22 -12.53
CA THR A 146 -9.65 6.16 -11.94
C THR A 146 -8.60 6.77 -12.86
N GLU A 147 -8.69 6.49 -14.16
CA GLU A 147 -7.69 6.97 -15.12
C GLU A 147 -7.70 8.49 -15.28
N ILE A 148 -8.90 9.09 -15.28
CA ILE A 148 -9.06 10.54 -15.53
C ILE A 148 -9.10 11.34 -14.24
N PHE A 149 -9.87 10.90 -13.24
CA PHE A 149 -10.17 11.71 -12.05
C PHE A 149 -9.30 11.37 -10.85
N LYS A 150 -8.55 10.23 -10.88
CA LYS A 150 -7.73 9.75 -9.76
C LYS A 150 -8.51 9.75 -8.43
N ASP A 151 -9.75 9.26 -8.49
CA ASP A 151 -10.64 9.20 -7.34
C ASP A 151 -10.31 7.96 -6.51
N VAL A 152 -9.40 8.11 -5.58
CA VAL A 152 -8.84 7.05 -4.75
C VAL A 152 -8.72 7.50 -3.31
N ALA A 153 -8.86 6.55 -2.37
CA ALA A 153 -8.63 6.72 -0.95
C ALA A 153 -7.58 5.71 -0.47
N PHE A 154 -6.77 6.11 0.50
CA PHE A 154 -5.68 5.29 1.04
C PHE A 154 -5.80 5.15 2.55
N ARG A 155 -5.36 4.00 3.10
CA ARG A 155 -5.14 3.80 4.54
C ARG A 155 -3.90 2.93 4.76
N MET A 156 -3.19 3.18 5.84
CA MET A 156 -2.16 2.26 6.32
C MET A 156 -2.80 1.01 6.90
N LEU A 157 -2.17 -0.14 6.71
CA LEU A 157 -2.63 -1.39 7.31
C LEU A 157 -2.04 -1.58 8.72
N PRO A 158 -2.75 -2.26 9.63
CA PRO A 158 -4.08 -2.87 9.44
C PRO A 158 -5.22 -1.84 9.47
N ILE A 159 -6.33 -2.14 8.82
CA ILE A 159 -7.54 -1.31 8.83
C ILE A 159 -8.66 -1.97 9.65
N THR A 160 -9.48 -1.13 10.29
CA THR A 160 -10.73 -1.53 10.92
C THR A 160 -11.91 -1.45 9.94
N LYS A 161 -13.07 -1.98 10.34
CA LYS A 161 -14.31 -1.81 9.58
C LYS A 161 -14.67 -0.32 9.41
N GLN A 162 -14.42 0.50 10.42
CA GLN A 162 -14.67 1.93 10.37
C GLN A 162 -13.77 2.62 9.35
N ASP A 163 -12.48 2.30 9.34
CA ASP A 163 -11.54 2.83 8.34
C ASP A 163 -11.98 2.48 6.91
N ALA A 164 -12.46 1.24 6.70
CA ALA A 164 -12.96 0.80 5.40
C ALA A 164 -14.19 1.60 4.95
N ILE A 165 -15.13 1.89 5.86
CA ILE A 165 -16.30 2.73 5.57
C ILE A 165 -15.85 4.15 5.21
N GLU A 166 -14.95 4.74 5.99
CA GLU A 166 -14.44 6.09 5.77
C GLU A 166 -13.68 6.20 4.45
N MET A 167 -12.88 5.18 4.06
CA MET A 167 -12.24 5.14 2.73
C MET A 167 -13.26 5.28 1.60
N LEU A 168 -14.38 4.56 1.70
CA LEU A 168 -15.44 4.62 0.67
C LEU A 168 -16.20 5.96 0.69
N GLU A 169 -16.34 6.58 1.86
CA GLU A 169 -16.91 7.93 2.00
C GLU A 169 -15.97 9.05 1.54
N ASP A 170 -14.65 8.83 1.51
CA ASP A 170 -13.66 9.77 0.99
C ASP A 170 -13.67 9.86 -0.54
N LEU A 171 -14.22 8.85 -1.24
CA LEU A 171 -14.33 8.88 -2.69
C LEU A 171 -15.25 10.01 -3.16
N LYS A 172 -14.82 10.80 -4.14
CA LYS A 172 -15.61 11.87 -4.74
C LYS A 172 -16.86 11.32 -5.42
N GLY A 173 -16.72 10.19 -6.12
CA GLY A 173 -17.80 9.48 -6.80
C GLY A 173 -18.62 8.54 -5.93
N LYS A 174 -18.53 8.57 -4.63
CA LYS A 174 -19.26 7.71 -3.68
C LYS A 174 -20.77 7.61 -3.89
N GLN A 175 -21.38 8.60 -4.55
CA GLN A 175 -22.81 8.58 -4.89
C GLN A 175 -23.18 7.38 -5.78
N ILE A 176 -22.23 6.86 -6.56
CA ILE A 176 -22.43 5.66 -7.39
C ILE A 176 -22.71 4.45 -6.48
N LEU A 177 -22.01 4.34 -5.35
CA LEU A 177 -22.22 3.27 -4.37
C LEU A 177 -23.55 3.42 -3.59
N LYS A 178 -24.09 4.64 -3.52
CA LYS A 178 -25.34 4.94 -2.82
C LYS A 178 -26.59 4.75 -3.69
N GLY A 179 -26.44 4.26 -4.94
CA GLY A 179 -27.56 3.98 -5.82
C GLY A 179 -28.00 5.20 -6.67
N PHE A 180 -27.05 5.77 -7.42
CA PHE A 180 -27.32 6.92 -8.27
C PHE A 180 -28.09 6.53 -9.55
N ARG A 181 -29.10 7.30 -9.94
CA ARG A 181 -29.93 7.14 -11.17
C ARG A 181 -30.56 5.75 -11.34
N GLY A 182 -31.03 5.15 -10.25
CA GLY A 182 -31.75 3.86 -10.29
C GLY A 182 -30.83 2.64 -10.27
N ALA A 183 -29.51 2.81 -10.14
CA ALA A 183 -28.63 1.71 -9.78
C ALA A 183 -28.91 1.24 -8.35
N GLU A 184 -28.73 -0.06 -8.11
CA GLU A 184 -28.91 -0.62 -6.77
C GLU A 184 -27.87 -0.05 -5.80
N ARG A 185 -28.31 0.20 -4.55
CA ARG A 185 -27.44 0.63 -3.48
C ARG A 185 -26.52 -0.52 -3.05
N ILE A 186 -25.25 -0.25 -2.90
CA ILE A 186 -24.27 -1.19 -2.38
C ILE A 186 -24.33 -1.22 -0.85
N ASP A 187 -24.29 -2.41 -0.24
CA ASP A 187 -24.11 -2.58 1.20
C ASP A 187 -22.65 -2.28 1.59
N VAL A 188 -22.37 -0.99 1.75
CA VAL A 188 -21.06 -0.49 2.17
C VAL A 188 -20.74 -0.92 3.60
N GLU A 189 -21.74 -0.89 4.49
CA GLU A 189 -21.54 -1.08 5.93
C GLU A 189 -21.18 -2.51 6.32
N ASN A 190 -21.74 -3.50 5.64
CA ASN A 190 -21.51 -4.90 6.02
C ASN A 190 -20.69 -5.63 4.96
N MET A 191 -21.14 -5.64 3.72
CA MET A 191 -20.49 -6.45 2.69
C MET A 191 -19.15 -5.85 2.24
N LEU A 192 -19.15 -4.60 1.76
CA LEU A 192 -17.96 -4.02 1.12
C LEU A 192 -16.87 -3.67 2.16
N SER A 193 -17.26 -3.17 3.34
CA SER A 193 -16.31 -2.92 4.43
C SER A 193 -15.62 -4.20 4.92
N HIS A 194 -16.35 -5.32 5.04
CA HIS A 194 -15.74 -6.60 5.37
C HIS A 194 -14.82 -7.12 4.28
N ALA A 195 -15.17 -6.91 3.01
CA ALA A 195 -14.30 -7.27 1.90
C ALA A 195 -12.96 -6.52 1.98
N LEU A 196 -13.00 -5.20 2.22
CA LEU A 196 -11.79 -4.38 2.39
C LEU A 196 -10.95 -4.80 3.61
N VAL A 197 -11.60 -5.14 4.73
CA VAL A 197 -10.89 -5.65 5.92
C VAL A 197 -10.20 -6.98 5.63
N ASN A 198 -10.87 -7.91 4.93
CA ASN A 198 -10.25 -9.19 4.55
C ASN A 198 -9.05 -8.99 3.60
N ILE A 199 -9.17 -8.06 2.65
CA ILE A 199 -8.06 -7.68 1.78
C ILE A 199 -6.93 -7.02 2.60
N GLY A 200 -7.27 -6.17 3.56
CA GLY A 200 -6.32 -5.57 4.49
C GLY A 200 -5.58 -6.61 5.32
N ASN A 201 -6.28 -7.63 5.82
CA ASN A 201 -5.68 -8.75 6.57
C ASN A 201 -4.70 -9.54 5.69
N LEU A 202 -5.08 -9.83 4.43
CA LEU A 202 -4.16 -10.42 3.46
C LEU A 202 -2.91 -9.54 3.30
N GLY A 203 -3.08 -8.24 3.09
CA GLY A 203 -1.99 -7.28 2.95
C GLY A 203 -1.06 -7.26 4.16
N THR A 204 -1.61 -7.25 5.36
CA THR A 204 -0.84 -7.27 6.61
C THR A 204 -0.06 -8.57 6.79
N ASP A 205 -0.73 -9.71 6.66
CA ASP A 205 -0.13 -11.03 6.90
C ASP A 205 0.96 -11.38 5.88
N THR A 206 0.86 -10.85 4.65
CA THR A 206 1.78 -11.17 3.55
C THR A 206 2.73 -10.02 3.17
N ALA A 207 2.75 -8.94 3.95
CA ALA A 207 3.51 -7.72 3.66
C ALA A 207 5.01 -7.95 3.37
N ARG A 208 5.61 -8.98 3.97
CA ARG A 208 7.02 -9.33 3.74
C ARG A 208 7.30 -9.86 2.34
N TYR A 209 6.30 -10.38 1.62
CA TYR A 209 6.46 -11.09 0.37
C TYR A 209 6.21 -10.24 -0.87
N TYR A 210 5.19 -9.35 -0.84
CA TYR A 210 4.79 -8.59 -2.01
C TYR A 210 5.38 -7.17 -2.04
N GLU A 211 5.60 -6.67 -3.22
CA GLU A 211 5.83 -5.25 -3.50
C GLU A 211 4.49 -4.54 -3.68
N SER A 212 3.62 -5.12 -4.53
CA SER A 212 2.27 -4.65 -4.77
C SER A 212 1.31 -5.79 -5.09
N ILE A 213 0.02 -5.57 -4.77
CA ILE A 213 -1.09 -6.42 -5.20
C ILE A 213 -2.13 -5.50 -5.83
N ASP A 214 -2.62 -5.87 -7.02
CA ASP A 214 -3.61 -5.11 -7.75
C ASP A 214 -4.82 -6.00 -8.08
N PHE A 215 -5.98 -5.53 -7.66
CA PHE A 215 -7.28 -6.14 -7.92
C PHE A 215 -8.07 -5.22 -8.86
N ASN A 216 -8.12 -5.56 -10.15
CA ASN A 216 -8.73 -4.74 -11.19
C ASN A 216 -9.26 -5.58 -12.36
N PRO A 217 -10.59 -5.64 -12.58
CA PRO A 217 -11.63 -5.00 -11.78
C PRO A 217 -12.10 -5.84 -10.57
N VAL A 218 -12.61 -5.14 -9.57
CA VAL A 218 -13.46 -5.69 -8.53
C VAL A 218 -14.90 -5.30 -8.87
N LEU A 219 -15.72 -6.26 -9.22
CA LEU A 219 -17.13 -6.04 -9.54
C LEU A 219 -17.96 -6.09 -8.26
N VAL A 220 -18.73 -5.03 -8.03
CA VAL A 220 -19.53 -4.88 -6.81
C VAL A 220 -21.01 -4.80 -7.17
N TYR A 221 -21.81 -5.52 -6.40
CA TYR A 221 -23.26 -5.62 -6.50
C TYR A 221 -23.92 -5.19 -5.19
N SER A 222 -25.23 -5.13 -5.12
CA SER A 222 -25.96 -4.68 -3.91
C SER A 222 -25.45 -5.32 -2.62
N ASN A 223 -25.32 -6.65 -2.59
CA ASN A 223 -24.94 -7.44 -1.41
C ASN A 223 -23.82 -8.45 -1.70
N ASP A 224 -23.10 -8.29 -2.79
CA ASP A 224 -22.03 -9.19 -3.18
C ASP A 224 -20.92 -8.48 -3.94
N TYR A 225 -19.77 -9.12 -4.06
CA TYR A 225 -18.65 -8.64 -4.87
C TYR A 225 -17.86 -9.82 -5.45
N CYS A 226 -17.06 -9.54 -6.46
CA CYS A 226 -16.18 -10.52 -7.06
C CYS A 226 -14.91 -9.87 -7.60
N ILE A 227 -13.74 -10.36 -7.19
CA ILE A 227 -12.45 -9.95 -7.75
C ILE A 227 -12.22 -10.75 -9.02
N VAL A 228 -12.28 -10.08 -10.17
CA VAL A 228 -12.20 -10.75 -11.48
C VAL A 228 -10.76 -11.00 -11.89
N ASP A 229 -9.86 -10.05 -11.63
CA ASP A 229 -8.44 -10.20 -11.90
C ASP A 229 -7.60 -9.78 -10.70
N ALA A 230 -6.50 -10.50 -10.48
CA ALA A 230 -5.59 -10.28 -9.37
C ALA A 230 -4.15 -10.43 -9.85
N LYS A 231 -3.35 -9.41 -9.63
CA LYS A 231 -1.92 -9.38 -9.96
C LYS A 231 -1.12 -9.17 -8.68
N ILE A 232 -0.21 -10.08 -8.37
CA ILE A 232 0.68 -9.98 -7.20
C ILE A 232 2.10 -9.89 -7.70
N ILE A 233 2.79 -8.80 -7.39
CA ILE A 233 4.21 -8.59 -7.66
C ILE A 233 4.98 -8.87 -6.38
N LEU A 234 5.93 -9.79 -6.47
CA LEU A 234 6.77 -10.20 -5.34
C LEU A 234 7.95 -9.24 -5.18
N ARG A 235 8.40 -9.08 -3.96
CA ARG A 235 9.68 -8.43 -3.67
C ARG A 235 10.83 -9.29 -4.13
N GLU A 236 11.92 -8.66 -4.57
CA GLU A 236 13.15 -9.37 -4.91
C GLU A 236 13.74 -10.15 -3.71
N LYS A 237 13.58 -9.61 -2.52
CA LYS A 237 13.95 -10.26 -1.25
C LYS A 237 12.84 -10.03 -0.21
N PRO A 238 12.38 -11.09 0.47
CA PRO A 238 11.45 -10.94 1.58
C PRO A 238 12.06 -10.02 2.65
N ASN A 239 11.28 -9.06 3.12
CA ASN A 239 11.74 -8.17 4.19
C ASN A 239 11.30 -8.73 5.54
N ALA A 240 12.25 -9.14 6.38
CA ALA A 240 11.99 -9.67 7.71
C ALA A 240 11.43 -8.60 8.69
N ASN A 241 11.63 -7.31 8.39
CA ASN A 241 11.36 -6.20 9.31
C ASN A 241 10.07 -5.42 8.99
N VAL A 242 9.15 -5.96 8.17
CA VAL A 242 7.98 -5.20 7.69
C VAL A 242 6.92 -4.93 8.76
N ILE A 243 6.88 -5.70 9.82
CA ILE A 243 6.00 -5.46 10.97
C ILE A 243 6.77 -5.79 12.23
N SER A 244 7.23 -4.77 12.96
CA SER A 244 7.58 -5.00 14.35
C SER A 244 6.26 -5.19 15.11
N ASP A 245 6.13 -6.30 15.83
CA ASP A 245 5.03 -6.53 16.79
C ASP A 245 5.07 -5.54 17.99
N ALA A 246 6.00 -4.60 17.97
CA ALA A 246 6.07 -3.53 18.94
C ALA A 246 4.81 -2.65 18.75
N GLN A 247 3.84 -2.84 19.61
CA GLN A 247 2.76 -1.88 19.77
C GLN A 247 3.39 -0.53 20.08
N PRO A 248 3.19 0.51 19.24
CA PRO A 248 3.69 1.83 19.56
C PRO A 248 3.08 2.24 20.90
N ASP A 249 3.93 2.57 21.85
CA ASP A 249 3.46 3.17 23.10
C ASP A 249 2.74 4.48 22.73
N SER A 250 1.42 4.51 22.92
CA SER A 250 0.57 5.66 22.57
C SER A 250 1.06 6.97 23.23
N ASN A 251 1.83 6.87 24.31
CA ASN A 251 2.41 8.02 25.01
C ASN A 251 3.42 8.79 24.13
N TYR A 252 4.13 8.13 23.21
CA TYR A 252 5.07 8.84 22.31
C TYR A 252 4.35 9.76 21.32
N ILE A 253 3.20 9.37 20.79
CA ILE A 253 2.44 10.20 19.85
C ILE A 253 1.87 11.42 20.57
N ASP A 254 1.39 11.25 21.81
CA ASP A 254 0.82 12.35 22.61
C ASP A 254 1.83 13.49 22.83
N ILE A 255 3.10 13.18 23.05
CA ILE A 255 4.15 14.18 23.23
C ILE A 255 4.31 15.07 21.98
N PHE A 256 4.17 14.56 20.77
CA PHE A 256 4.28 15.37 19.55
C PHE A 256 3.16 16.41 19.40
N PHE A 257 1.98 16.13 19.95
CA PHE A 257 0.83 17.04 19.89
C PHE A 257 0.68 17.91 21.12
N ASN A 258 1.14 17.45 22.28
CA ASN A 258 0.96 18.09 23.58
C ASN A 258 2.29 18.48 24.26
N ALA A 259 3.38 18.61 23.49
CA ALA A 259 4.68 19.05 24.01
C ALA A 259 4.55 20.37 24.77
N LYS A 260 5.17 20.47 25.94
CA LYS A 260 5.21 21.68 26.77
C LYS A 260 6.50 22.49 26.54
N SER A 261 7.46 21.92 25.82
CA SER A 261 8.73 22.56 25.51
C SER A 261 9.29 22.05 24.18
N VAL A 262 9.78 23.00 23.35
CA VAL A 262 10.34 22.72 22.01
C VAL A 262 11.70 23.38 21.89
N ALA A 263 12.75 22.61 21.58
CA ALA A 263 14.04 23.18 21.17
C ALA A 263 14.12 23.16 19.63
N LEU A 264 14.31 24.33 19.01
CA LEU A 264 14.41 24.49 17.56
C LEU A 264 15.88 24.66 17.16
N ILE A 265 16.48 23.59 16.61
CA ILE A 265 17.87 23.59 16.15
C ILE A 265 17.93 24.16 14.72
N GLY A 266 18.72 25.21 14.55
CA GLY A 266 18.81 25.96 13.30
C GLY A 266 17.83 27.14 13.23
N ALA A 267 17.29 27.57 14.36
CA ALA A 267 16.52 28.81 14.43
C ALA A 267 17.30 29.98 13.79
N SER A 268 16.62 30.83 13.04
CA SER A 268 17.26 31.92 12.29
C SER A 268 16.47 33.22 12.39
N PRO A 269 17.17 34.39 12.56
CA PRO A 269 16.52 35.68 12.42
C PRO A 269 16.23 36.05 10.96
N GLU A 270 16.81 35.34 9.99
CA GLU A 270 16.70 35.63 8.57
C GLU A 270 15.39 35.09 8.00
N SER A 271 14.52 35.98 7.49
CA SER A 271 13.28 35.60 6.81
C SER A 271 13.57 34.72 5.58
N GLY A 272 12.67 33.74 5.32
CA GLY A 272 12.81 32.77 4.22
C GLY A 272 13.63 31.53 4.55
N LYS A 273 14.30 31.48 5.71
CA LYS A 273 14.92 30.25 6.20
C LYS A 273 13.89 29.39 6.93
N ILE A 274 13.99 28.06 6.77
CA ILE A 274 13.08 27.09 7.43
C ILE A 274 13.03 27.32 8.94
N GLY A 275 14.19 27.48 9.61
CA GLY A 275 14.27 27.74 11.05
C GLY A 275 13.63 29.06 11.48
N ASN A 276 13.57 30.08 10.60
CA ASN A 276 12.83 31.31 10.84
C ASN A 276 11.32 31.05 10.75
N SER A 277 10.86 30.39 9.67
CA SER A 277 9.44 30.10 9.46
C SER A 277 8.84 29.23 10.53
N VAL A 278 9.58 28.23 11.04
CA VAL A 278 9.12 27.38 12.15
C VAL A 278 9.00 28.20 13.44
N LEU A 279 10.01 29.01 13.78
CA LEU A 279 9.95 29.84 14.96
C LEU A 279 8.82 30.88 14.89
N GLU A 280 8.69 31.54 13.75
CA GLU A 280 7.60 32.49 13.47
C GLU A 280 6.23 31.83 13.64
N SER A 281 6.05 30.59 13.15
CA SER A 281 4.82 29.82 13.33
C SER A 281 4.51 29.56 14.80
N LEU A 282 5.48 29.11 15.59
CA LEU A 282 5.30 28.86 17.01
C LEU A 282 4.89 30.14 17.77
N VAL A 283 5.50 31.26 17.43
CA VAL A 283 5.19 32.56 18.04
C VAL A 283 3.82 33.09 17.58
N LYS A 284 3.52 33.09 16.29
CA LYS A 284 2.26 33.62 15.73
C LYS A 284 1.04 32.82 16.17
N HIS A 285 1.15 31.51 16.26
CA HIS A 285 0.04 30.65 16.68
C HIS A 285 -0.04 30.46 18.20
N GLU A 286 0.65 31.34 18.94
CA GLU A 286 0.59 31.39 20.39
C GLU A 286 0.80 30.03 21.07
N TYR A 287 1.85 29.30 20.63
CA TYR A 287 2.23 28.07 21.30
C TYR A 287 2.40 28.32 22.81
N LYS A 288 1.69 27.55 23.62
CA LYS A 288 1.62 27.80 25.08
C LYS A 288 2.82 27.23 25.87
N GLY A 289 3.63 26.41 25.20
CA GLY A 289 4.84 25.83 25.81
C GLY A 289 6.06 26.76 25.71
N LYS A 290 7.16 26.27 26.23
CA LYS A 290 8.46 26.97 26.15
C LYS A 290 9.13 26.70 24.81
N VAL A 291 9.69 27.73 24.19
CA VAL A 291 10.45 27.61 22.93
C VAL A 291 11.90 27.98 23.21
N PHE A 292 12.83 27.11 22.79
CA PHE A 292 14.26 27.29 22.91
C PHE A 292 14.91 27.36 21.54
N PRO A 293 15.04 28.55 20.92
CA PRO A 293 15.76 28.71 19.66
C PRO A 293 17.24 28.42 19.84
N VAL A 294 17.80 27.52 19.04
CA VAL A 294 19.22 27.15 19.07
C VAL A 294 19.89 27.50 17.75
N ASN A 295 20.98 28.30 17.81
CA ASN A 295 21.78 28.67 16.65
C ASN A 295 23.26 28.76 16.99
N ALA A 296 24.10 28.01 16.30
CA ALA A 296 25.55 27.93 16.53
C ALA A 296 26.29 29.30 16.38
N LYS A 297 25.68 30.29 15.68
CA LYS A 297 26.22 31.65 15.57
C LYS A 297 26.13 32.43 16.88
N GLY A 298 25.37 31.92 17.87
CA GLY A 298 25.34 32.51 19.21
C GLY A 298 24.55 33.83 19.33
N TYR A 299 23.39 33.91 18.66
CA TYR A 299 22.46 35.02 18.87
C TYR A 299 21.97 35.03 20.32
N ALA A 300 21.86 36.21 20.91
CA ALA A 300 21.27 36.36 22.24
C ALA A 300 19.74 36.15 22.20
N GLU A 301 19.11 36.58 21.11
CA GLU A 301 17.67 36.53 20.88
C GLU A 301 17.35 36.33 19.39
N ILE A 302 16.26 35.60 19.08
CA ILE A 302 15.70 35.43 17.73
C ILE A 302 14.20 35.62 17.83
N LEU A 303 13.62 36.52 17.04
CA LEU A 303 12.19 36.87 17.02
C LEU A 303 11.61 37.13 18.44
N GLY A 304 12.31 37.87 19.27
CA GLY A 304 11.88 38.22 20.64
C GLY A 304 12.00 37.06 21.64
N THR A 305 12.60 35.94 21.25
CA THR A 305 12.79 34.78 22.14
C THR A 305 14.26 34.56 22.42
N ARG A 306 14.62 34.39 23.69
CA ARG A 306 16.00 34.10 24.13
C ARG A 306 16.55 32.90 23.34
N ALA A 307 17.71 33.06 22.74
CA ALA A 307 18.35 32.00 21.94
C ALA A 307 19.56 31.40 22.67
N TYR A 308 19.91 30.18 22.26
CA TYR A 308 21.00 29.38 22.81
C TYR A 308 22.00 29.02 21.71
N LYS A 309 23.28 28.87 22.07
CA LYS A 309 24.30 28.50 21.09
C LYS A 309 24.28 27.01 20.77
N SER A 310 23.97 26.18 21.74
CA SER A 310 23.89 24.74 21.63
C SER A 310 22.72 24.17 22.45
N LEU A 311 22.33 22.92 22.17
CA LEU A 311 21.33 22.20 22.96
C LEU A 311 21.82 22.03 24.42
N ASP A 312 23.14 21.88 24.62
CA ASP A 312 23.74 21.65 25.93
C ASP A 312 23.66 22.89 26.86
N ASP A 313 23.47 24.09 26.30
CA ASP A 313 23.31 25.35 27.07
C ASP A 313 21.92 25.51 27.71
N ILE A 314 20.97 24.64 27.36
CA ILE A 314 19.61 24.65 27.88
C ILE A 314 19.55 23.77 29.12
N ASN A 315 19.30 24.36 30.28
CA ASN A 315 19.21 23.63 31.56
C ASN A 315 17.79 23.17 31.91
N GLU A 316 16.81 23.49 31.05
CA GLU A 316 15.41 23.13 31.24
C GLU A 316 15.08 21.80 30.54
N GLN A 317 14.01 21.16 30.98
CA GLN A 317 13.49 19.96 30.33
C GLN A 317 12.99 20.31 28.92
N ILE A 318 13.29 19.46 27.96
CA ILE A 318 12.87 19.59 26.57
C ILE A 318 12.07 18.33 26.20
N ASP A 319 10.83 18.53 25.77
CA ASP A 319 9.95 17.44 25.38
C ASP A 319 10.21 17.00 23.94
N ILE A 320 10.49 17.97 23.04
CA ILE A 320 10.70 17.69 21.62
C ILE A 320 11.80 18.60 21.04
N VAL A 321 12.62 18.01 20.16
CA VAL A 321 13.61 18.74 19.36
C VAL A 321 13.15 18.80 17.91
N VAL A 322 13.12 19.99 17.34
CA VAL A 322 12.86 20.22 15.91
C VAL A 322 14.16 20.63 15.23
N VAL A 323 14.56 19.90 14.18
CA VAL A 323 15.84 20.09 13.49
C VAL A 323 15.60 20.66 12.10
N THR A 324 16.24 21.82 11.82
CA THR A 324 16.18 22.52 10.52
C THR A 324 17.56 22.79 9.92
N VAL A 325 18.61 22.16 10.47
CA VAL A 325 19.97 22.21 9.95
C VAL A 325 20.25 21.09 8.96
N ASP A 326 21.39 21.16 8.24
CA ASP A 326 21.78 20.10 7.29
C ASP A 326 21.85 18.73 7.97
N LEU A 327 21.39 17.68 7.26
CA LEU A 327 21.28 16.30 7.75
C LEU A 327 22.58 15.77 8.37
N LYS A 328 23.74 16.19 7.87
CA LYS A 328 25.06 15.79 8.39
C LYS A 328 25.29 16.11 9.86
N PHE A 329 24.55 17.07 10.42
CA PHE A 329 24.68 17.44 11.83
C PHE A 329 23.76 16.62 12.77
N VAL A 330 22.82 15.86 12.19
CA VAL A 330 21.80 15.13 12.96
C VAL A 330 22.39 13.99 13.80
N PRO A 331 23.35 13.17 13.33
CA PRO A 331 23.94 12.11 14.17
C PRO A 331 24.54 12.61 15.49
N ASP A 332 25.20 13.76 15.46
CA ASP A 332 25.78 14.36 16.70
C ASP A 332 24.71 15.00 17.58
N LEU A 333 23.65 15.55 17.00
CA LEU A 333 22.48 16.03 17.75
C LEU A 333 21.76 14.89 18.47
N LEU A 334 21.59 13.72 17.82
CA LEU A 334 21.02 12.53 18.46
C LEU A 334 21.79 12.11 19.70
N LYS A 335 23.12 12.09 19.62
CA LYS A 335 23.98 11.80 20.78
C LYS A 335 23.77 12.84 21.90
N SER A 336 23.64 14.13 21.57
CA SER A 336 23.37 15.18 22.54
C SER A 336 21.97 15.03 23.15
N CYS A 337 20.97 14.71 22.38
CA CYS A 337 19.62 14.41 22.88
C CYS A 337 19.63 13.20 23.83
N GLY A 338 20.31 12.10 23.45
CA GLY A 338 20.46 10.93 24.32
C GLY A 338 21.09 11.25 25.68
N ARG A 339 22.16 12.06 25.71
CA ARG A 339 22.78 12.52 26.98
C ARG A 339 21.83 13.32 27.86
N LYS A 340 20.89 14.06 27.25
CA LYS A 340 19.90 14.89 27.97
C LYS A 340 18.59 14.15 28.26
N GLY A 341 18.46 12.89 27.88
CA GLY A 341 17.22 12.11 28.03
C GLY A 341 16.08 12.61 27.16
N ILE A 342 16.38 13.25 26.02
CA ILE A 342 15.36 13.68 25.04
C ILE A 342 15.17 12.58 24.02
N HIS A 343 13.95 12.06 23.93
CA HIS A 343 13.61 10.89 23.10
C HIS A 343 12.78 11.27 21.87
N ASN A 344 12.30 12.51 21.76
CA ASN A 344 11.40 12.94 20.70
C ASN A 344 12.06 13.97 19.81
N MET A 345 12.14 13.69 18.51
CA MET A 345 12.77 14.57 17.53
C MET A 345 11.97 14.61 16.22
N VAL A 346 11.81 15.80 15.66
CA VAL A 346 11.31 16.03 14.30
C VAL A 346 12.44 16.57 13.44
N ILE A 347 12.81 15.87 12.37
CA ILE A 347 13.86 16.26 11.45
C ILE A 347 13.19 16.77 10.16
N ILE A 348 13.29 18.09 9.92
CA ILE A 348 12.75 18.73 8.71
C ILE A 348 13.80 18.78 7.60
N SER A 349 15.05 18.43 7.92
CA SER A 349 16.18 18.44 6.98
C SER A 349 15.97 17.44 5.84
N GLY A 350 15.95 17.91 4.60
CA GLY A 350 15.90 17.06 3.42
C GLY A 350 17.28 16.65 2.91
N GLY A 351 17.31 15.79 1.88
CA GLY A 351 18.54 15.42 1.19
C GLY A 351 19.25 14.22 1.80
N GLY A 352 18.50 13.16 2.11
CA GLY A 352 19.01 11.86 2.55
C GLY A 352 19.15 10.86 1.41
N LYS A 353 18.45 9.75 1.51
CA LYS A 353 18.47 8.61 0.58
C LYS A 353 18.16 9.01 -0.87
N GLU A 354 17.31 10.00 -1.08
CA GLU A 354 16.93 10.50 -2.39
C GLU A 354 18.08 11.13 -3.18
N LEU A 355 19.14 11.59 -2.50
CA LEU A 355 20.36 12.11 -3.14
C LEU A 355 21.47 11.06 -3.32
N GLY A 356 21.30 9.88 -2.67
CA GLY A 356 22.28 8.80 -2.72
C GLY A 356 23.63 9.09 -2.06
N GLY A 357 24.60 8.18 -2.22
CA GLY A 357 25.96 8.32 -1.72
C GLY A 357 26.05 8.56 -0.22
N GLU A 358 27.00 9.40 0.22
CA GLU A 358 27.26 9.72 1.63
C GLU A 358 26.02 10.18 2.40
N ARG A 359 25.04 10.81 1.72
CA ARG A 359 23.81 11.27 2.37
C ARG A 359 22.84 10.13 2.72
N ALA A 360 22.81 9.09 1.90
CA ALA A 360 22.06 7.87 2.22
C ALA A 360 22.67 7.15 3.44
N ASP A 361 24.01 7.15 3.54
CA ASP A 361 24.72 6.57 4.70
C ASP A 361 24.42 7.34 5.99
N ILE A 362 24.37 8.68 5.92
CA ILE A 362 23.99 9.52 7.06
C ILE A 362 22.55 9.24 7.50
N GLU A 363 21.60 9.12 6.56
CA GLU A 363 20.22 8.76 6.88
C GLU A 363 20.13 7.37 7.55
N GLN A 364 20.94 6.42 7.08
CA GLN A 364 21.01 5.10 7.72
C GLN A 364 21.56 5.18 9.15
N GLN A 365 22.64 5.96 9.39
CA GLN A 365 23.16 6.20 10.73
C GLN A 365 22.15 6.87 11.69
N ILE A 366 21.20 7.64 11.15
CA ILE A 366 20.14 8.26 11.95
C ILE A 366 19.07 7.22 12.36
N LYS A 367 18.85 6.21 11.52
CA LYS A 367 17.88 5.13 11.76
C LYS A 367 18.39 4.04 12.70
N ASP A 368 19.70 3.79 12.67
CA ASP A 368 20.38 2.80 13.54
C ASP A 368 20.54 3.35 14.97
#